data_da417c8623c3b81d6f6883e35d2aa1b8
#
_entry.id   da417c8623c3b81d6f6883e35d2aa1b8
#
_cell.length_a   1.000
_cell.length_b   1.000
_cell.length_c   1.000
_cell.angle_alpha   90.00
_cell.angle_beta   90.00
_cell.angle_gamma   90.00
#
_symmetry.space_group_name_H-M   'P 1'
#
loop_
_entity.id
_entity.type
_entity.pdbx_description
1 polymer ?
#
loop_
_entity_poly.entity_id
_entity_poly.type
_entity_poly.pdbx_seq_one_letter_code
_entity_poly.pdbx_strand_id
1 'polypeptide(L)'
;MAMTAQVKAELANTQITKTCCRKAEVASMLRFAGGLHIVSGKIVVEAELDTGAAARRLRKDISEVYGHPSDVVMVQGNGIRKGSRYIVRVTKDGEALARQTGLLDQRGRPVRGLPPAVVSGGGCDAVAAWRGAFLAHGSLTEPGRSSSLEITCPGPEAALAIVGVARRLGISAKAREVRGIDRVVIRDGDAIGALLTRLGAHESLMAWEERRMRREVRATANRLANFDDANLRRSARAAVAAGARVERALEILGEEIPDHLRQAGHLRLEHKQASLEELGQLHDPVLTKDAIAGRIRRLLAMADKRAEELGIPDTEASLTPEMLAEDA
;
A
#
# COMPACT_ATOMS: atom_id res chain seq x y z
N MET A 1 6.14 -3.46 12.05
CA MET A 1 6.15 -3.11 13.50
C MET A 1 7.22 -2.07 13.83
N ALA A 2 8.40 -2.07 13.18
CA ALA A 2 9.46 -1.09 13.46
C ALA A 2 9.01 0.37 13.25
N MET A 3 8.32 0.68 12.14
CA MET A 3 7.83 2.05 11.88
C MET A 3 6.81 2.53 12.92
N THR A 4 5.87 1.71 13.34
CA THR A 4 4.90 2.06 14.40
C THR A 4 5.60 2.46 15.70
N ALA A 5 6.59 1.66 16.14
CA ALA A 5 7.33 1.95 17.36
C ALA A 5 8.15 3.25 17.25
N GLN A 6 8.75 3.51 16.08
CA GLN A 6 9.50 4.74 15.82
C GLN A 6 8.60 5.97 15.90
N VAL A 7 7.45 5.96 15.20
CA VAL A 7 6.48 7.05 15.25
C VAL A 7 5.97 7.29 16.68
N LYS A 8 5.60 6.22 17.40
CA LYS A 8 5.12 6.34 18.79
C LYS A 8 6.20 6.92 19.72
N ALA A 9 7.46 6.51 19.56
CA ALA A 9 8.55 7.05 20.35
C ALA A 9 8.78 8.55 20.08
N GLU A 10 8.76 8.96 18.81
CA GLU A 10 8.90 10.37 18.43
C GLU A 10 7.73 11.22 18.95
N LEU A 11 6.49 10.77 18.72
CA LEU A 11 5.30 11.47 19.19
C LEU A 11 5.23 11.57 20.73
N ALA A 12 5.65 10.53 21.45
CA ALA A 12 5.67 10.55 22.91
C ALA A 12 6.66 11.56 23.49
N ASN A 13 7.70 11.93 22.72
CA ASN A 13 8.71 12.93 23.10
C ASN A 13 8.39 14.34 22.58
N THR A 14 7.38 14.50 21.73
CA THR A 14 6.98 15.82 21.19
C THR A 14 6.54 16.76 22.33
N GLN A 15 7.16 17.93 22.42
CA GLN A 15 6.81 18.95 23.41
C GLN A 15 5.49 19.64 23.05
N ILE A 16 4.52 19.63 23.98
CA ILE A 16 3.24 20.33 23.84
C ILE A 16 3.06 21.28 24.98
N THR A 17 2.99 22.58 24.67
CA THR A 17 2.86 23.65 25.65
C THR A 17 1.40 24.06 25.89
N LYS A 18 0.54 23.97 24.86
CA LYS A 18 -0.87 24.40 24.94
C LYS A 18 -1.69 23.43 25.77
N THR A 19 -2.32 23.94 26.83
CA THR A 19 -3.20 23.16 27.74
C THR A 19 -4.38 22.50 27.01
N CYS A 20 -5.00 23.19 26.03
CA CYS A 20 -6.10 22.63 25.24
C CYS A 20 -5.64 21.37 24.47
N CYS A 21 -4.46 21.40 23.85
CA CYS A 21 -3.90 20.27 23.13
C CYS A 21 -3.57 19.11 24.08
N ARG A 22 -2.98 19.40 25.25
CA ARG A 22 -2.72 18.36 26.28
C ARG A 22 -4.01 17.71 26.74
N LYS A 23 -5.06 18.50 27.00
CA LYS A 23 -6.41 17.98 27.37
C LYS A 23 -6.99 17.10 26.28
N ALA A 24 -6.96 17.53 25.01
CA ALA A 24 -7.47 16.77 23.89
C ALA A 24 -6.70 15.45 23.69
N GLU A 25 -5.37 15.48 23.84
CA GLU A 25 -4.53 14.30 23.74
C GLU A 25 -4.82 13.28 24.86
N VAL A 26 -4.90 13.71 26.13
CA VAL A 26 -5.25 12.83 27.27
C VAL A 26 -6.63 12.23 27.09
N ALA A 27 -7.64 13.03 26.75
CA ALA A 27 -8.99 12.53 26.52
C ALA A 27 -9.04 11.47 25.41
N SER A 28 -8.28 11.68 24.34
CA SER A 28 -8.17 10.72 23.24
C SER A 28 -7.40 9.47 23.65
N MET A 29 -6.25 9.60 24.32
CA MET A 29 -5.48 8.46 24.81
C MET A 29 -6.33 7.57 25.72
N LEU A 30 -7.02 8.16 26.72
CA LEU A 30 -7.88 7.42 27.63
C LEU A 30 -9.05 6.75 26.90
N ARG A 31 -9.63 7.39 25.88
CA ARG A 31 -10.72 6.80 25.10
C ARG A 31 -10.26 5.62 24.24
N PHE A 32 -9.11 5.72 23.61
CA PHE A 32 -8.63 4.69 22.67
C PHE A 32 -7.82 3.59 23.36
N ALA A 33 -7.14 3.87 24.48
CA ALA A 33 -6.28 2.89 25.17
C ALA A 33 -6.96 2.15 26.33
N GLY A 34 -8.17 2.51 26.69
CA GLY A 34 -8.81 1.90 27.83
C GLY A 34 -10.20 2.38 28.08
N GLY A 35 -10.47 2.79 29.28
CA GLY A 35 -11.81 3.28 29.63
C GLY A 35 -12.06 3.33 31.12
N LEU A 36 -13.35 3.21 31.43
CA LEU A 36 -13.89 3.25 32.77
C LEU A 36 -14.08 1.84 33.26
N HIS A 37 -13.59 1.58 34.46
CA HIS A 37 -13.82 0.33 35.18
C HIS A 37 -14.53 0.63 36.50
N ILE A 38 -15.36 -0.28 36.98
CA ILE A 38 -15.98 -0.20 38.30
C ILE A 38 -15.30 -1.25 39.19
N VAL A 39 -14.55 -0.78 40.15
CA VAL A 39 -13.85 -1.66 41.11
C VAL A 39 -14.36 -1.31 42.49
N SER A 40 -14.99 -2.28 43.16
CA SER A 40 -15.58 -2.12 44.49
C SER A 40 -16.52 -0.91 44.59
N GLY A 41 -17.37 -0.71 43.58
CA GLY A 41 -18.33 0.39 43.50
C GLY A 41 -17.74 1.75 43.18
N LYS A 42 -16.44 1.86 42.93
CA LYS A 42 -15.76 3.11 42.57
C LYS A 42 -15.34 3.10 41.09
N ILE A 43 -15.41 4.25 40.45
CA ILE A 43 -14.92 4.42 39.07
C ILE A 43 -13.40 4.52 39.11
N VAL A 44 -12.76 3.67 38.33
CA VAL A 44 -11.33 3.63 38.09
C VAL A 44 -11.11 3.92 36.60
N VAL A 45 -10.17 4.80 36.30
CA VAL A 45 -9.76 5.08 34.91
C VAL A 45 -8.48 4.32 34.61
N GLU A 46 -8.52 3.50 33.57
CA GLU A 46 -7.34 2.74 33.11
C GLU A 46 -7.06 2.99 31.63
N ALA A 47 -5.77 2.97 31.28
CA ALA A 47 -5.32 2.99 29.90
C ALA A 47 -4.17 1.99 29.70
N GLU A 48 -4.33 1.06 28.77
CA GLU A 48 -3.31 0.10 28.38
C GLU A 48 -2.55 0.59 27.16
N LEU A 49 -1.24 0.77 27.27
CA LEU A 49 -0.37 1.32 26.23
C LEU A 49 0.76 0.32 25.92
N ASP A 50 1.21 0.30 24.67
CA ASP A 50 2.26 -0.59 24.18
C ASP A 50 3.68 -0.04 24.35
N THR A 51 3.82 1.23 24.75
CA THR A 51 5.13 1.86 24.97
C THR A 51 5.21 2.58 26.31
N GLY A 52 6.34 2.40 27.01
CA GLY A 52 6.59 3.08 28.28
C GLY A 52 6.70 4.61 28.12
N ALA A 53 7.12 5.09 26.95
CA ALA A 53 7.17 6.53 26.67
C ALA A 53 5.76 7.15 26.63
N ALA A 54 4.81 6.51 25.94
CA ALA A 54 3.42 6.95 25.92
C ALA A 54 2.77 6.89 27.33
N ALA A 55 3.07 5.85 28.10
CA ALA A 55 2.56 5.73 29.46
C ALA A 55 3.08 6.83 30.41
N ARG A 56 4.40 7.14 30.32
CA ARG A 56 5.00 8.25 31.10
C ARG A 56 4.39 9.60 30.69
N ARG A 57 4.18 9.80 29.40
CA ARG A 57 3.54 11.03 28.87
C ARG A 57 2.12 11.16 29.41
N LEU A 58 1.30 10.13 29.30
CA LEU A 58 -0.07 10.14 29.81
C LEU A 58 -0.11 10.40 31.31
N ARG A 59 0.72 9.70 32.09
CA ARG A 59 0.85 9.90 33.55
C ARG A 59 1.21 11.35 33.89
N LYS A 60 2.21 11.92 33.19
CA LYS A 60 2.64 13.31 33.38
C LYS A 60 1.50 14.27 33.13
N ASP A 61 0.79 14.10 32.00
CA ASP A 61 -0.29 15.00 31.62
C ASP A 61 -1.53 14.86 32.52
N ILE A 62 -1.85 13.66 33.01
CA ILE A 62 -2.90 13.48 34.04
C ILE A 62 -2.54 14.25 35.30
N SER A 63 -1.30 14.17 35.77
CA SER A 63 -0.88 14.86 36.98
C SER A 63 -0.83 16.40 36.81
N GLU A 64 -0.20 16.87 35.75
CA GLU A 64 0.05 18.31 35.55
C GLU A 64 -1.20 19.08 35.10
N VAL A 65 -2.07 18.46 34.28
CA VAL A 65 -3.22 19.14 33.68
C VAL A 65 -4.49 18.97 34.51
N TYR A 66 -4.63 17.81 35.19
CA TYR A 66 -5.85 17.46 35.91
C TYR A 66 -5.64 17.31 37.42
N GLY A 67 -4.38 17.27 37.89
CA GLY A 67 -4.05 17.18 39.32
C GLY A 67 -4.27 15.82 39.95
N HIS A 68 -4.44 14.75 39.17
CA HIS A 68 -4.69 13.41 39.70
C HIS A 68 -3.43 12.55 39.71
N PRO A 69 -3.13 11.87 40.82
CA PRO A 69 -2.06 10.89 40.86
C PRO A 69 -2.47 9.63 40.07
N SER A 70 -1.51 9.02 39.40
CA SER A 70 -1.72 7.78 38.64
C SER A 70 -0.56 6.80 38.83
N ASP A 71 -0.87 5.53 38.87
CA ASP A 71 0.09 4.44 38.92
C ASP A 71 0.37 3.92 37.53
N VAL A 72 1.62 3.47 37.31
CA VAL A 72 2.01 2.80 36.05
C VAL A 72 2.50 1.40 36.40
N VAL A 73 1.81 0.41 35.89
CA VAL A 73 2.17 -0.99 36.04
C VAL A 73 2.63 -1.55 34.72
N MET A 74 3.80 -2.16 34.70
CA MET A 74 4.28 -2.90 33.53
C MET A 74 3.85 -4.36 33.63
N VAL A 75 3.16 -4.85 32.62
CA VAL A 75 2.74 -6.23 32.49
C VAL A 75 3.51 -6.86 31.32
N GLN A 76 4.22 -7.94 31.62
CA GLN A 76 4.85 -8.72 30.56
C GLN A 76 3.84 -9.68 29.94
N GLY A 77 3.75 -9.67 28.61
CA GLY A 77 2.88 -10.59 27.89
C GLY A 77 3.43 -12.02 27.92
N ASN A 78 2.61 -12.96 28.36
CA ASN A 78 2.92 -14.39 28.32
C ASN A 78 2.28 -15.04 27.09
N GLY A 79 2.99 -15.93 26.40
CA GLY A 79 2.45 -16.73 25.31
C GLY A 79 2.38 -16.02 23.95
N ILE A 80 1.21 -16.04 23.31
CA ILE A 80 0.99 -15.58 21.92
C ILE A 80 1.22 -14.06 21.76
N ARG A 81 1.00 -13.28 22.80
CA ARG A 81 1.19 -11.82 22.81
C ARG A 81 2.54 -11.47 23.44
N LYS A 82 3.59 -11.52 22.63
CA LYS A 82 4.95 -11.10 23.03
C LYS A 82 5.01 -9.56 23.08
N GLY A 83 5.46 -9.01 24.21
CA GLY A 83 5.70 -7.58 24.41
C GLY A 83 5.29 -7.10 25.79
N SER A 84 5.92 -6.02 26.26
CA SER A 84 5.54 -5.36 27.51
C SER A 84 4.36 -4.43 27.25
N ARG A 85 3.43 -4.36 28.19
CA ARG A 85 2.31 -3.43 28.22
C ARG A 85 2.39 -2.58 29.47
N TYR A 86 1.92 -1.37 29.35
CA TYR A 86 1.97 -0.38 30.41
C TYR A 86 0.55 0.06 30.71
N ILE A 87 0.10 -0.24 31.93
CA ILE A 87 -1.23 0.16 32.40
C ILE A 87 -1.07 1.41 33.25
N VAL A 88 -1.63 2.52 32.79
CA VAL A 88 -1.77 3.75 33.58
C VAL A 88 -3.11 3.71 34.26
N ARG A 89 -3.14 3.76 35.61
CA ARG A 89 -4.35 3.60 36.40
C ARG A 89 -4.52 4.76 37.37
N VAL A 90 -5.74 5.32 37.41
CA VAL A 90 -6.18 6.31 38.38
C VAL A 90 -7.29 5.71 39.23
N THR A 91 -6.95 5.35 40.48
CA THR A 91 -7.85 4.73 41.44
C THR A 91 -8.49 5.75 42.37
N LYS A 92 -7.73 6.80 42.73
CA LYS A 92 -8.20 7.90 43.56
C LYS A 92 -8.80 8.96 42.69
N ASP A 93 -10.03 9.36 42.96
CA ASP A 93 -10.76 10.41 42.21
C ASP A 93 -10.96 10.09 40.71
N GLY A 94 -11.04 8.78 40.36
CA GLY A 94 -11.22 8.34 38.96
C GLY A 94 -12.50 8.90 38.31
N GLU A 95 -13.60 9.08 39.06
CA GLU A 95 -14.82 9.72 38.57
C GLU A 95 -14.59 11.20 38.22
N ALA A 96 -13.85 11.93 39.07
CA ALA A 96 -13.53 13.33 38.81
C ALA A 96 -12.71 13.46 37.51
N LEU A 97 -11.67 12.65 37.34
CA LEU A 97 -10.90 12.59 36.09
C LEU A 97 -11.77 12.24 34.89
N ALA A 98 -12.65 11.23 35.01
CA ALA A 98 -13.54 10.81 33.95
C ALA A 98 -14.50 11.92 33.50
N ARG A 99 -15.01 12.72 34.43
CA ARG A 99 -15.81 13.92 34.09
C ARG A 99 -14.98 15.04 33.45
N GLN A 100 -13.81 15.33 34.01
CA GLN A 100 -12.92 16.38 33.49
C GLN A 100 -12.39 16.06 32.08
N THR A 101 -12.15 14.79 31.76
CA THR A 101 -11.69 14.33 30.44
C THR A 101 -12.84 14.08 29.47
N GLY A 102 -14.10 14.17 29.93
CA GLY A 102 -15.29 13.93 29.11
C GLY A 102 -15.52 12.45 28.78
N LEU A 103 -14.92 11.52 29.52
CA LEU A 103 -15.27 10.09 29.46
C LEU A 103 -16.66 9.83 30.06
N LEU A 104 -17.09 10.66 31.02
CA LEU A 104 -18.45 10.78 31.52
C LEU A 104 -19.07 12.12 31.12
N ASP A 105 -20.36 12.08 30.76
CA ASP A 105 -21.14 13.30 30.53
C ASP A 105 -21.54 13.96 31.85
N GLN A 106 -22.21 15.11 31.76
CA GLN A 106 -22.69 15.85 32.94
C GLN A 106 -23.66 15.02 33.82
N ARG A 107 -24.35 14.04 33.22
CA ARG A 107 -25.28 13.13 33.92
C ARG A 107 -24.60 11.87 34.47
N GLY A 108 -23.26 11.78 34.35
CA GLY A 108 -22.49 10.60 34.79
C GLY A 108 -22.58 9.38 33.87
N ARG A 109 -23.04 9.55 32.62
CA ARG A 109 -23.15 8.46 31.66
C ARG A 109 -21.87 8.37 30.83
N PRO A 110 -21.35 7.14 30.50
CA PRO A 110 -20.19 6.96 29.65
C PRO A 110 -20.39 7.53 28.25
N VAL A 111 -19.46 8.36 27.81
CA VAL A 111 -19.39 8.86 26.42
C VAL A 111 -18.71 7.82 25.57
N ARG A 112 -19.36 7.30 24.52
CA ARG A 112 -18.82 6.24 23.66
C ARG A 112 -17.83 6.73 22.61
N GLY A 113 -18.03 7.97 22.10
CA GLY A 113 -17.11 8.62 21.16
C GLY A 113 -16.04 9.47 21.82
N LEU A 114 -15.49 10.42 21.10
CA LEU A 114 -14.68 11.50 21.67
C LEU A 114 -15.56 12.55 22.36
N PRO A 115 -15.05 13.19 23.41
CA PRO A 115 -15.79 14.28 24.07
C PRO A 115 -16.16 15.40 23.11
N PRO A 116 -17.36 15.99 23.22
CA PRO A 116 -17.80 17.10 22.35
C PRO A 116 -16.78 18.24 22.28
N ALA A 117 -16.17 18.61 23.40
CA ALA A 117 -15.15 19.66 23.47
C ALA A 117 -13.91 19.35 22.58
N VAL A 118 -13.56 18.10 22.39
CA VAL A 118 -12.46 17.67 21.50
C VAL A 118 -12.93 17.69 20.04
N VAL A 119 -14.13 17.19 19.77
CA VAL A 119 -14.69 17.11 18.41
C VAL A 119 -14.94 18.50 17.84
N SER A 120 -15.43 19.44 18.65
CA SER A 120 -15.71 20.85 18.24
C SER A 120 -14.54 21.80 18.48
N GLY A 121 -13.45 21.35 19.12
CA GLY A 121 -12.28 22.15 19.46
C GLY A 121 -11.53 22.72 18.24
N GLY A 122 -10.46 23.45 18.45
CA GLY A 122 -9.65 24.04 17.39
C GLY A 122 -8.88 23.01 16.55
N GLY A 123 -8.22 23.47 15.48
CA GLY A 123 -7.36 22.60 14.65
C GLY A 123 -6.23 21.95 15.44
N CYS A 124 -5.67 22.67 16.43
CA CYS A 124 -4.63 22.11 17.30
C CYS A 124 -5.16 21.00 18.23
N ASP A 125 -6.42 21.07 18.66
CA ASP A 125 -7.06 20.02 19.47
C ASP A 125 -7.35 18.78 18.59
N ALA A 126 -7.71 19.00 17.34
CA ALA A 126 -7.88 17.94 16.35
C ALA A 126 -6.56 17.17 16.13
N VAL A 127 -5.44 17.87 15.96
CA VAL A 127 -4.10 17.25 15.85
C VAL A 127 -3.77 16.47 17.13
N ALA A 128 -4.00 17.07 18.29
CA ALA A 128 -3.72 16.42 19.57
C ALA A 128 -4.58 15.16 19.80
N ALA A 129 -5.86 15.20 19.43
CA ALA A 129 -6.74 14.02 19.49
C ALA A 129 -6.25 12.89 18.61
N TRP A 130 -5.83 13.18 17.38
CA TRP A 130 -5.23 12.18 16.49
C TRP A 130 -3.92 11.62 17.04
N ARG A 131 -3.06 12.48 17.62
CA ARG A 131 -1.82 12.03 18.26
C ARG A 131 -2.12 11.09 19.42
N GLY A 132 -3.07 11.45 20.29
CA GLY A 132 -3.49 10.60 21.41
C GLY A 132 -4.04 9.24 20.95
N ALA A 133 -4.92 9.23 19.95
CA ALA A 133 -5.46 8.00 19.40
C ALA A 133 -4.36 7.12 18.76
N PHE A 134 -3.37 7.72 18.07
CA PHE A 134 -2.25 6.99 17.51
C PHE A 134 -1.32 6.44 18.58
N LEU A 135 -0.99 7.21 19.60
CA LEU A 135 -0.18 6.75 20.74
C LEU A 135 -0.84 5.58 21.47
N ALA A 136 -2.18 5.59 21.58
CA ALA A 136 -2.96 4.51 22.16
C ALA A 136 -2.88 3.25 21.28
N HIS A 137 -3.57 3.24 20.18
CA HIS A 137 -3.74 2.05 19.32
C HIS A 137 -3.50 2.31 17.83
N GLY A 138 -2.61 3.26 17.52
CA GLY A 138 -2.17 3.51 16.16
C GLY A 138 -1.14 2.49 15.67
N SER A 139 -1.16 2.25 14.37
CA SER A 139 -0.15 1.49 13.64
C SER A 139 0.14 2.11 12.29
N LEU A 140 1.40 2.02 11.85
CA LEU A 140 1.84 2.42 10.54
C LEU A 140 2.57 1.25 9.90
N THR A 141 2.07 0.80 8.75
CA THR A 141 2.74 -0.25 7.99
C THR A 141 3.99 0.32 7.30
N GLU A 142 5.01 -0.51 7.18
CA GLU A 142 6.13 -0.17 6.29
C GLU A 142 5.62 -0.03 4.85
N PRO A 143 6.19 0.89 4.07
CA PRO A 143 5.83 1.04 2.67
C PRO A 143 5.97 -0.28 1.95
N GLY A 144 4.87 -0.79 1.43
CA GLY A 144 4.76 -2.09 0.83
C GLY A 144 3.86 -2.06 -0.41
N ARG A 145 3.29 -3.21 -0.77
CA ARG A 145 2.24 -3.31 -1.80
C ARG A 145 1.07 -2.38 -1.49
N SER A 146 0.80 -2.16 -0.21
CA SER A 146 -0.16 -1.17 0.29
C SER A 146 0.42 -0.53 1.54
N SER A 147 0.46 0.80 1.58
CA SER A 147 0.72 1.56 2.80
C SER A 147 -0.59 1.74 3.56
N SER A 148 -0.58 1.63 4.87
CA SER A 148 -1.72 2.01 5.69
C SER A 148 -1.29 2.57 7.05
N LEU A 149 -1.97 3.64 7.46
CA LEU A 149 -1.99 4.11 8.83
C LEU A 149 -3.36 3.73 9.41
N GLU A 150 -3.36 3.00 10.51
CA GLU A 150 -4.58 2.49 11.13
C GLU A 150 -4.65 2.86 12.60
N ILE A 151 -5.87 3.12 13.09
CA ILE A 151 -6.17 3.23 14.52
C ILE A 151 -7.23 2.18 14.84
N THR A 152 -6.94 1.31 15.79
CA THR A 152 -7.94 0.41 16.37
C THR A 152 -8.81 1.20 17.34
N CYS A 153 -10.13 1.10 17.18
CA CYS A 153 -11.12 1.88 17.93
C CYS A 153 -11.87 0.99 18.93
N PRO A 154 -12.27 1.54 20.08
CA PRO A 154 -13.06 0.79 21.08
C PRO A 154 -14.52 0.57 20.66
N GLY A 155 -14.99 1.22 19.59
CA GLY A 155 -16.32 1.09 19.04
C GLY A 155 -16.56 2.04 17.86
N PRO A 156 -17.71 1.90 17.18
CA PRO A 156 -18.02 2.64 15.97
C PRO A 156 -18.15 4.15 16.21
N GLU A 157 -18.63 4.57 17.38
CA GLU A 157 -18.78 5.99 17.71
C GLU A 157 -17.40 6.69 17.83
N ALA A 158 -16.41 6.00 18.41
CA ALA A 158 -15.04 6.50 18.49
C ALA A 158 -14.39 6.55 17.10
N ALA A 159 -14.66 5.56 16.25
CA ALA A 159 -14.19 5.53 14.87
C ALA A 159 -14.76 6.70 14.05
N LEU A 160 -16.08 6.92 14.13
CA LEU A 160 -16.72 8.02 13.43
C LEU A 160 -16.24 9.39 13.93
N ALA A 161 -16.03 9.54 15.26
CA ALA A 161 -15.51 10.76 15.83
C ALA A 161 -14.12 11.10 15.29
N ILE A 162 -13.19 10.15 15.27
CA ILE A 162 -11.81 10.39 14.78
C ILE A 162 -11.76 10.60 13.27
N VAL A 163 -12.66 9.99 12.50
CA VAL A 163 -12.85 10.29 11.07
C VAL A 163 -13.32 11.72 10.86
N GLY A 164 -14.29 12.18 11.67
CA GLY A 164 -14.75 13.57 11.65
C GLY A 164 -13.62 14.57 11.97
N VAL A 165 -12.79 14.23 12.95
CA VAL A 165 -11.60 15.02 13.31
C VAL A 165 -10.58 15.03 12.16
N ALA A 166 -10.34 13.90 11.47
CA ALA A 166 -9.47 13.85 10.28
C ALA A 166 -9.96 14.76 9.16
N ARG A 167 -11.27 14.75 8.89
CA ARG A 167 -11.88 15.61 7.86
C ARG A 167 -11.60 17.10 8.13
N ARG A 168 -11.65 17.52 9.38
CA ARG A 168 -11.33 18.91 9.78
C ARG A 168 -9.86 19.26 9.56
N LEU A 169 -8.97 18.28 9.55
CA LEU A 169 -7.56 18.42 9.18
C LEU A 169 -7.32 18.31 7.67
N GLY A 170 -8.37 18.15 6.85
CA GLY A 170 -8.24 17.93 5.42
C GLY A 170 -7.68 16.53 5.07
N ILE A 171 -7.78 15.56 5.99
CA ILE A 171 -7.27 14.19 5.80
C ILE A 171 -8.44 13.26 5.53
N SER A 172 -8.35 12.49 4.44
CA SER A 172 -9.34 11.46 4.10
C SER A 172 -9.05 10.18 4.88
N ALA A 173 -9.90 9.87 5.86
CA ALA A 173 -9.85 8.64 6.64
C ALA A 173 -11.18 7.89 6.51
N LYS A 174 -11.14 6.56 6.58
CA LYS A 174 -12.34 5.70 6.46
C LYS A 174 -12.46 4.79 7.68
N ALA A 175 -13.65 4.75 8.28
CA ALA A 175 -13.98 3.76 9.28
C ALA A 175 -14.30 2.42 8.59
N ARG A 176 -13.81 1.32 9.15
CA ARG A 176 -14.05 -0.05 8.71
C ARG A 176 -14.14 -0.97 9.90
N GLU A 177 -15.03 -1.93 9.85
CA GLU A 177 -15.02 -3.07 10.74
C GLU A 177 -14.25 -4.23 10.10
N VAL A 178 -13.31 -4.80 10.83
CA VAL A 178 -12.52 -5.95 10.40
C VAL A 178 -12.53 -7.00 11.50
N ARG A 179 -13.17 -8.12 11.28
CA ARG A 179 -13.29 -9.23 12.25
C ARG A 179 -13.88 -8.78 13.59
N GLY A 180 -14.94 -7.99 13.56
CA GLY A 180 -15.60 -7.46 14.75
C GLY A 180 -14.85 -6.35 15.47
N ILE A 181 -13.79 -5.79 14.87
CA ILE A 181 -12.99 -4.71 15.44
C ILE A 181 -13.12 -3.48 14.56
N ASP A 182 -13.58 -2.38 15.14
CA ASP A 182 -13.65 -1.09 14.47
C ASP A 182 -12.25 -0.51 14.27
N ARG A 183 -11.96 -0.05 13.07
CA ARG A 183 -10.70 0.58 12.70
C ARG A 183 -10.94 1.82 11.85
N VAL A 184 -10.07 2.80 12.02
CA VAL A 184 -9.95 3.92 11.10
C VAL A 184 -8.68 3.76 10.29
N VAL A 185 -8.80 3.87 8.96
CA VAL A 185 -7.72 3.53 8.02
C VAL A 185 -7.49 4.69 7.05
N ILE A 186 -6.23 5.04 6.86
CA ILE A 186 -5.73 5.93 5.80
C ILE A 186 -4.80 5.11 4.94
N ARG A 187 -5.05 5.02 3.62
CA ARG A 187 -4.25 4.23 2.66
C ARG A 187 -3.49 5.08 1.66
N ASP A 188 -3.93 6.30 1.46
CA ASP A 188 -3.26 7.24 0.59
C ASP A 188 -1.94 7.69 1.21
N GLY A 189 -0.83 7.54 0.46
CA GLY A 189 0.51 7.84 0.96
C GLY A 189 0.71 9.31 1.29
N ASP A 190 0.15 10.18 0.49
CA ASP A 190 0.30 11.63 0.67
C ASP A 190 -0.53 12.11 1.87
N ALA A 191 -1.72 11.52 2.07
CA ALA A 191 -2.53 11.76 3.26
C ALA A 191 -1.85 11.24 4.54
N ILE A 192 -1.17 10.09 4.49
CA ILE A 192 -0.34 9.57 5.60
C ILE A 192 0.79 10.55 5.91
N GLY A 193 1.54 11.00 4.90
CA GLY A 193 2.62 11.97 5.04
C GLY A 193 2.14 13.30 5.64
N ALA A 194 1.04 13.84 5.12
CA ALA A 194 0.40 15.05 5.62
C ALA A 194 -0.04 14.91 7.09
N LEU A 195 -0.59 13.75 7.48
CA LEU A 195 -0.97 13.50 8.86
C LEU A 195 0.25 13.41 9.77
N LEU A 196 1.28 12.63 9.42
CA LEU A 196 2.51 12.49 10.21
C LEU A 196 3.19 13.85 10.44
N THR A 197 3.24 14.70 9.41
CA THR A 197 3.72 16.10 9.52
C THR A 197 2.94 16.88 10.57
N ARG A 198 1.58 16.85 10.51
CA ARG A 198 0.73 17.57 11.46
C ARG A 198 0.87 17.04 12.89
N LEU A 199 1.05 15.73 13.04
CA LEU A 199 1.25 15.11 14.35
C LEU A 199 2.61 15.45 14.97
N GLY A 200 3.61 15.87 14.16
CA GLY A 200 4.96 16.20 14.59
C GLY A 200 5.94 15.02 14.52
N ALA A 201 5.65 14.00 13.70
CA ALA A 201 6.51 12.83 13.49
C ALA A 201 7.39 13.02 12.25
N HIS A 202 8.24 14.04 12.26
CA HIS A 202 9.03 14.46 11.08
C HIS A 202 10.14 13.47 10.72
N GLU A 203 10.87 12.96 11.71
CA GLU A 203 11.95 11.98 11.49
C GLU A 203 11.39 10.65 10.97
N SER A 204 10.32 10.18 11.58
CA SER A 204 9.63 8.97 11.14
C SER A 204 9.02 9.12 9.74
N LEU A 205 8.51 10.30 9.41
CA LEU A 205 8.02 10.62 8.07
C LEU A 205 9.14 10.51 7.04
N MET A 206 10.28 11.14 7.28
CA MET A 206 11.43 11.09 6.37
C MET A 206 11.88 9.65 6.11
N ALA A 207 12.01 8.85 7.17
CA ALA A 207 12.37 7.44 7.06
C ALA A 207 11.31 6.60 6.31
N TRP A 208 10.02 6.93 6.47
CA TRP A 208 8.93 6.26 5.80
C TRP A 208 8.88 6.61 4.30
N GLU A 209 9.03 7.89 3.95
CA GLU A 209 9.07 8.37 2.56
C GLU A 209 10.28 7.83 1.80
N GLU A 210 11.45 7.79 2.42
CA GLU A 210 12.65 7.20 1.80
C GLU A 210 12.42 5.73 1.42
N ARG A 211 11.79 4.94 2.30
CA ARG A 211 11.44 3.54 2.01
C ARG A 211 10.39 3.44 0.92
N ARG A 212 9.40 4.36 0.90
CA ARG A 212 8.36 4.44 -0.14
C ARG A 212 8.99 4.66 -1.51
N MET A 213 9.85 5.66 -1.64
CA MET A 213 10.56 6.01 -2.87
C MET A 213 11.45 4.87 -3.39
N ARG A 214 12.27 4.28 -2.52
CA ARG A 214 13.13 3.14 -2.88
C ARG A 214 12.33 1.97 -3.44
N ARG A 215 11.16 1.72 -2.88
CA ARG A 215 10.30 0.63 -3.35
C ARG A 215 9.62 0.96 -4.66
N GLU A 216 9.19 2.19 -4.85
CA GLU A 216 8.57 2.65 -6.11
C GLU A 216 9.54 2.54 -7.27
N VAL A 217 10.79 2.95 -7.09
CA VAL A 217 11.87 2.78 -8.07
C VAL A 217 12.07 1.30 -8.41
N ARG A 218 12.15 0.42 -7.40
CA ARG A 218 12.28 -1.03 -7.65
C ARG A 218 11.07 -1.61 -8.38
N ALA A 219 9.86 -1.22 -8.01
CA ALA A 219 8.64 -1.69 -8.67
C ALA A 219 8.58 -1.23 -10.13
N THR A 220 9.04 -0.02 -10.43
CA THR A 220 9.13 0.50 -11.80
C THR A 220 10.19 -0.24 -12.61
N ALA A 221 11.38 -0.45 -12.05
CA ALA A 221 12.44 -1.23 -12.70
C ALA A 221 11.99 -2.67 -13.02
N ASN A 222 11.33 -3.35 -12.07
CA ASN A 222 10.81 -4.69 -12.30
C ASN A 222 9.72 -4.72 -13.38
N ARG A 223 8.83 -3.71 -13.44
CA ARG A 223 7.81 -3.62 -14.50
C ARG A 223 8.44 -3.45 -15.87
N LEU A 224 9.46 -2.59 -16.00
CA LEU A 224 10.19 -2.40 -17.26
C LEU A 224 10.88 -3.69 -17.69
N ALA A 225 11.62 -4.35 -16.79
CA ALA A 225 12.29 -5.62 -17.08
C ALA A 225 11.30 -6.70 -17.53
N ASN A 226 10.16 -6.85 -16.84
CA ASN A 226 9.13 -7.81 -17.23
C ASN A 226 8.49 -7.47 -18.59
N PHE A 227 8.29 -6.19 -18.89
CA PHE A 227 7.76 -5.74 -20.16
C PHE A 227 8.72 -6.03 -21.32
N ASP A 228 10.01 -5.76 -21.10
CA ASP A 228 11.06 -6.03 -22.10
C ASP A 228 11.20 -7.54 -22.35
N ASP A 229 11.20 -8.37 -21.31
CA ASP A 229 11.27 -9.83 -21.43
C ASP A 229 10.04 -10.40 -22.16
N ALA A 230 8.83 -9.93 -21.82
CA ALA A 230 7.61 -10.35 -22.52
C ALA A 230 7.61 -9.94 -24.00
N ASN A 231 8.12 -8.74 -24.33
CA ASN A 231 8.25 -8.28 -25.70
C ASN A 231 9.28 -9.10 -26.47
N LEU A 232 10.42 -9.41 -25.86
CA LEU A 232 11.47 -10.24 -26.45
C LEU A 232 10.95 -11.65 -26.77
N ARG A 233 10.27 -12.29 -25.80
CA ARG A 233 9.65 -13.60 -25.99
C ARG A 233 8.62 -13.60 -27.11
N ARG A 234 7.76 -12.59 -27.17
CA ARG A 234 6.75 -12.43 -28.23
C ARG A 234 7.38 -12.26 -29.59
N SER A 235 8.43 -11.44 -29.69
CA SER A 235 9.19 -11.23 -30.92
C SER A 235 9.89 -12.52 -31.39
N ALA A 236 10.52 -13.25 -30.48
CA ALA A 236 11.19 -14.52 -30.79
C ALA A 236 10.20 -15.58 -31.29
N ARG A 237 9.04 -15.73 -30.64
CA ARG A 237 7.99 -16.67 -31.10
C ARG A 237 7.45 -16.29 -32.47
N ALA A 238 7.17 -15.01 -32.71
CA ALA A 238 6.72 -14.51 -34.01
C ALA A 238 7.76 -14.79 -35.11
N ALA A 239 9.04 -14.67 -34.79
CA ALA A 239 10.13 -14.97 -35.71
C ALA A 239 10.22 -16.47 -36.03
N VAL A 240 10.05 -17.35 -35.04
CA VAL A 240 10.02 -18.81 -35.24
C VAL A 240 8.81 -19.24 -36.06
N ALA A 241 7.61 -18.73 -35.73
CA ALA A 241 6.40 -19.01 -36.49
C ALA A 241 6.50 -18.52 -37.95
N ALA A 242 7.04 -17.33 -38.16
CA ALA A 242 7.30 -16.82 -39.51
C ALA A 242 8.30 -17.69 -40.29
N GLY A 243 9.33 -18.22 -39.59
CA GLY A 243 10.29 -19.18 -40.20
C GLY A 243 9.62 -20.47 -40.66
N ALA A 244 8.82 -21.09 -39.81
CA ALA A 244 8.08 -22.32 -40.15
C ALA A 244 7.14 -22.12 -41.33
N ARG A 245 6.39 -21.01 -41.36
CA ARG A 245 5.51 -20.67 -42.50
C ARG A 245 6.29 -20.41 -43.79
N VAL A 246 7.45 -19.74 -43.71
CA VAL A 246 8.30 -19.48 -44.87
C VAL A 246 8.88 -20.79 -45.41
N GLU A 247 9.37 -21.70 -44.56
CA GLU A 247 9.86 -23.03 -44.94
C GLU A 247 8.78 -23.79 -45.72
N ARG A 248 7.56 -23.82 -45.19
CA ARG A 248 6.41 -24.46 -45.84
C ARG A 248 6.04 -23.75 -47.18
N ALA A 249 6.12 -22.44 -47.22
CA ALA A 249 5.87 -21.68 -48.44
C ALA A 249 6.86 -22.03 -49.59
N LEU A 250 8.15 -22.19 -49.27
CA LEU A 250 9.15 -22.60 -50.24
C LEU A 250 8.93 -24.01 -50.73
N GLU A 251 8.48 -24.95 -49.86
CA GLU A 251 8.10 -26.31 -50.26
C GLU A 251 6.93 -26.32 -51.25
N ILE A 252 5.85 -25.56 -50.94
CA ILE A 252 4.61 -25.51 -51.78
C ILE A 252 4.91 -24.95 -53.16
N LEU A 253 5.69 -23.87 -53.23
CA LEU A 253 5.95 -23.14 -54.49
C LEU A 253 7.06 -23.73 -55.35
N GLY A 254 8.01 -24.48 -54.76
CA GLY A 254 9.14 -25.08 -55.47
C GLY A 254 9.98 -24.03 -56.23
N GLU A 255 10.11 -24.23 -57.55
CA GLU A 255 10.89 -23.35 -58.39
C GLU A 255 10.09 -22.13 -58.97
N GLU A 256 8.79 -22.11 -58.80
CA GLU A 256 7.90 -21.04 -59.35
C GLU A 256 7.86 -19.78 -58.46
N ILE A 257 9.00 -19.39 -57.86
CA ILE A 257 9.09 -18.25 -56.96
C ILE A 257 9.89 -17.11 -57.61
N PRO A 258 9.37 -15.87 -57.65
CA PRO A 258 10.16 -14.70 -58.05
C PRO A 258 11.41 -14.54 -57.17
N ASP A 259 12.57 -14.31 -57.78
CA ASP A 259 13.87 -14.28 -57.10
C ASP A 259 13.92 -13.37 -55.89
N HIS A 260 13.31 -12.20 -55.96
CA HIS A 260 13.28 -11.22 -54.87
C HIS A 260 12.43 -11.71 -53.64
N LEU A 261 11.48 -12.63 -53.85
CA LEU A 261 10.69 -13.25 -52.76
C LEU A 261 11.45 -14.46 -52.21
N ARG A 262 12.09 -15.23 -53.09
CA ARG A 262 12.92 -16.38 -52.73
C ARG A 262 14.08 -15.94 -51.83
N GLN A 263 14.79 -14.87 -52.21
CA GLN A 263 15.86 -14.30 -51.39
C GLN A 263 15.39 -13.89 -49.99
N ALA A 264 14.25 -13.21 -49.88
CA ALA A 264 13.68 -12.82 -48.60
C ALA A 264 13.28 -14.03 -47.76
N GLY A 265 12.77 -15.11 -48.37
CA GLY A 265 12.48 -16.39 -47.70
C GLY A 265 13.73 -17.06 -47.16
N HIS A 266 14.75 -17.24 -48.00
CA HIS A 266 16.03 -17.86 -47.54
C HIS A 266 16.69 -17.05 -46.43
N LEU A 267 16.73 -15.72 -46.54
CA LEU A 267 17.28 -14.86 -45.51
C LEU A 267 16.55 -15.03 -44.17
N ARG A 268 15.24 -15.22 -44.21
CA ARG A 268 14.43 -15.51 -42.96
C ARG A 268 14.79 -16.86 -42.36
N LEU A 269 15.06 -17.90 -43.16
CA LEU A 269 15.42 -19.23 -42.69
C LEU A 269 16.87 -19.31 -42.18
N GLU A 270 17.80 -18.59 -42.79
CA GLU A 270 19.16 -18.47 -42.31
C GLU A 270 19.25 -17.72 -40.99
N HIS A 271 18.45 -16.69 -40.83
CA HIS A 271 18.43 -15.81 -39.66
C HIS A 271 17.10 -15.92 -38.90
N LYS A 272 16.79 -17.13 -38.40
CA LYS A 272 15.49 -17.48 -37.76
C LYS A 272 15.05 -16.53 -36.61
N GLN A 273 16.02 -15.99 -35.89
CA GLN A 273 15.75 -15.12 -34.71
C GLN A 273 15.87 -13.63 -35.01
N ALA A 274 16.34 -13.25 -36.20
CA ALA A 274 16.52 -11.85 -36.55
C ALA A 274 15.19 -11.10 -36.63
N SER A 275 15.18 -9.87 -36.16
CA SER A 275 14.06 -8.95 -36.36
C SER A 275 13.90 -8.60 -37.86
N LEU A 276 12.73 -8.11 -38.26
CA LEU A 276 12.52 -7.66 -39.65
C LEU A 276 13.46 -6.49 -40.05
N GLU A 277 13.88 -5.70 -39.08
CA GLU A 277 14.84 -4.62 -39.31
C GLU A 277 16.23 -5.17 -39.59
N GLU A 278 16.71 -6.12 -38.79
CA GLU A 278 17.97 -6.83 -39.00
C GLU A 278 17.97 -7.59 -40.34
N LEU A 279 16.87 -8.26 -40.69
CA LEU A 279 16.75 -8.92 -41.99
C LEU A 279 16.83 -7.93 -43.15
N GLY A 280 16.26 -6.74 -43.00
CA GLY A 280 16.40 -5.68 -44.00
C GLY A 280 17.84 -5.23 -44.18
N GLN A 281 18.60 -5.12 -43.11
CA GLN A 281 20.03 -4.77 -43.11
C GLN A 281 20.92 -5.85 -43.76
N LEU A 282 20.56 -7.12 -43.57
CA LEU A 282 21.29 -8.29 -44.11
C LEU A 282 20.99 -8.56 -45.58
N HIS A 283 19.96 -7.91 -46.15
CA HIS A 283 19.58 -8.07 -47.55
C HIS A 283 20.48 -7.23 -48.47
N ASP A 284 20.84 -7.78 -49.63
CA ASP A 284 21.58 -7.04 -50.68
C ASP A 284 20.70 -6.85 -51.93
N PRO A 285 20.41 -5.59 -52.30
CA PRO A 285 20.70 -4.34 -51.61
C PRO A 285 19.89 -4.20 -50.31
N VAL A 286 20.40 -3.43 -49.31
CA VAL A 286 19.74 -3.16 -48.05
C VAL A 286 18.29 -2.71 -48.20
N LEU A 287 17.38 -3.28 -47.48
CA LEU A 287 15.94 -3.02 -47.51
C LEU A 287 15.44 -2.41 -46.18
N THR A 288 14.37 -1.63 -46.29
CA THR A 288 13.66 -1.19 -45.08
C THR A 288 12.89 -2.35 -44.43
N LYS A 289 12.60 -2.24 -43.12
CA LYS A 289 11.76 -3.17 -42.37
C LYS A 289 10.45 -3.50 -43.12
N ASP A 290 9.77 -2.48 -43.65
CA ASP A 290 8.50 -2.63 -44.35
C ASP A 290 8.65 -3.34 -45.70
N ALA A 291 9.76 -3.10 -46.37
CA ALA A 291 10.05 -3.74 -47.65
C ALA A 291 10.28 -5.24 -47.50
N ILE A 292 11.11 -5.65 -46.52
CA ILE A 292 11.37 -7.10 -46.25
C ILE A 292 10.10 -7.80 -45.72
N ALA A 293 9.33 -7.15 -44.83
CA ALA A 293 8.05 -7.65 -44.36
C ALA A 293 7.04 -7.85 -45.48
N GLY A 294 7.00 -6.89 -46.42
CA GLY A 294 6.13 -6.97 -47.59
C GLY A 294 6.51 -8.10 -48.54
N ARG A 295 7.81 -8.41 -48.70
CA ARG A 295 8.27 -9.55 -49.51
C ARG A 295 7.89 -10.88 -48.87
N ILE A 296 8.14 -11.06 -47.56
CA ILE A 296 7.77 -12.28 -46.82
C ILE A 296 6.24 -12.49 -46.87
N ARG A 297 5.44 -11.42 -46.65
CA ARG A 297 3.98 -11.53 -46.72
C ARG A 297 3.49 -11.95 -48.11
N ARG A 298 4.08 -11.44 -49.19
CA ARG A 298 3.74 -11.84 -50.56
C ARG A 298 4.14 -13.29 -50.86
N LEU A 299 5.28 -13.74 -50.37
CA LEU A 299 5.72 -15.13 -50.50
C LEU A 299 4.69 -16.08 -49.84
N LEU A 300 4.26 -15.80 -48.60
CA LEU A 300 3.26 -16.59 -47.86
C LEU A 300 1.93 -16.59 -48.64
N ALA A 301 1.42 -15.44 -49.06
CA ALA A 301 0.15 -15.33 -49.78
C ALA A 301 0.17 -16.09 -51.12
N MET A 302 1.29 -16.11 -51.84
CA MET A 302 1.44 -16.93 -53.07
C MET A 302 1.36 -18.43 -52.72
N ALA A 303 2.03 -18.87 -51.67
CA ALA A 303 2.04 -20.26 -51.23
C ALA A 303 0.64 -20.72 -50.77
N ASP A 304 -0.06 -19.89 -49.98
CA ASP A 304 -1.39 -20.20 -49.48
C ASP A 304 -2.39 -20.34 -50.65
N LYS A 305 -2.31 -19.45 -51.65
CA LYS A 305 -3.13 -19.55 -52.86
C LYS A 305 -2.81 -20.83 -53.67
N ARG A 306 -1.51 -21.17 -53.81
CA ARG A 306 -1.09 -22.38 -54.52
C ARG A 306 -1.54 -23.64 -53.77
N ALA A 307 -1.47 -23.63 -52.46
CA ALA A 307 -1.98 -24.73 -51.60
C ALA A 307 -3.48 -24.97 -51.80
N GLU A 308 -4.28 -23.90 -51.89
CA GLU A 308 -5.71 -23.97 -52.19
C GLU A 308 -5.99 -24.60 -53.55
N GLU A 309 -5.23 -24.18 -54.61
CA GLU A 309 -5.35 -24.73 -55.97
C GLU A 309 -4.98 -26.25 -56.02
N LEU A 310 -4.02 -26.68 -55.19
CA LEU A 310 -3.57 -28.05 -55.14
C LEU A 310 -4.38 -28.94 -54.13
N GLY A 311 -5.23 -28.35 -53.32
CA GLY A 311 -6.00 -29.05 -52.29
C GLY A 311 -5.09 -29.58 -51.15
N ILE A 312 -3.97 -28.95 -50.86
CA ILE A 312 -3.03 -29.34 -49.80
C ILE A 312 -3.06 -28.37 -48.63
N PRO A 313 -2.58 -28.73 -47.44
CA PRO A 313 -2.47 -27.80 -46.30
C PRO A 313 -1.61 -26.57 -46.62
N ASP A 314 -2.08 -25.41 -46.22
CA ASP A 314 -1.45 -24.10 -46.41
C ASP A 314 -0.24 -23.87 -45.48
N THR A 315 0.30 -22.64 -45.45
CA THR A 315 1.45 -22.31 -44.59
C THR A 315 1.11 -22.27 -43.12
N GLU A 316 -0.17 -22.12 -42.71
CA GLU A 316 -0.58 -22.10 -41.31
C GLU A 316 -0.55 -23.51 -40.69
N ALA A 317 -0.71 -24.54 -41.50
CA ALA A 317 -0.63 -25.94 -41.06
C ALA A 317 0.75 -26.32 -40.51
N SER A 318 1.80 -25.54 -40.76
CA SER A 318 3.13 -25.72 -40.19
C SER A 318 3.31 -25.19 -38.78
N LEU A 319 2.30 -24.48 -38.24
CA LEU A 319 2.36 -23.90 -36.90
C LEU A 319 1.98 -24.95 -35.85
N THR A 320 2.86 -25.19 -34.89
CA THR A 320 2.56 -26.06 -33.73
C THR A 320 1.78 -25.29 -32.65
N PRO A 321 1.03 -25.98 -31.80
CA PRO A 321 0.33 -25.34 -30.68
C PRO A 321 1.26 -24.52 -29.77
N GLU A 322 2.51 -24.92 -29.64
CA GLU A 322 3.53 -24.19 -28.84
C GLU A 322 3.94 -22.85 -29.47
N MET A 323 3.91 -22.74 -30.82
CA MET A 323 4.17 -21.50 -31.53
C MET A 323 2.99 -20.53 -31.46
N LEU A 324 1.78 -21.04 -31.22
CA LEU A 324 0.52 -20.29 -31.15
C LEU A 324 0.11 -19.93 -29.71
N ALA A 325 0.72 -20.55 -28.69
CA ALA A 325 0.36 -20.32 -27.30
C ALA A 325 0.61 -18.85 -26.89
N GLU A 326 -0.45 -18.14 -26.59
CA GLU A 326 -0.37 -16.85 -25.90
C GLU A 326 0.06 -17.10 -24.45
N ASP A 327 0.91 -16.23 -23.88
CA ASP A 327 1.28 -16.27 -22.47
C ASP A 327 0.00 -16.04 -21.62
N ALA A 328 -0.48 -17.08 -20.94
CA ALA A 328 -1.59 -17.04 -20.01
C ALA A 328 -1.20 -16.31 -18.69
#